data_c0d219a9802b9d3e95939dbeed831af6
#
_entry.id   c0d219a9802b9d3e95939dbeed831af6
#
_cell.length_a   1.000
_cell.length_b   1.000
_cell.length_c   1.000
_cell.angle_alpha   90.00
_cell.angle_beta   90.00
_cell.angle_gamma   90.00
#
_symmetry.space_group_name_H-M   'P 1'
#
loop_
_entity.id
_entity.type
_entity.pdbx_description
1 polymer ?
#
loop_
_entity_poly.entity_id
_entity_poly.type
_entity_poly.pdbx_seq_one_letter_code
_entity_poly.pdbx_strand_id
1 'polypeptide(L)'
;MSVDYHVYVSDRGNIFMTEIAALLAAALADLGYRTVFPAPGLPERARDRVNLVVAPHEFFSLQEGCGERRLLEAAEASICVGVEQPGTEWFDLGTHYASAGSMVLDISPYAVAELRRLGLDAHHLQLGYHPSWDQWGGQAARPRPTDLLFLGSFTPRRDEILSEAAPLLWDCRSDIRLFEFPRPMTEPRSRFVTARDKWDLLASSRMLLNIHASETPYFEWVRVLEAVSNGCLVVSESSADYGPLVPGEHLIAAPADLLGSYAASLLTDEPLRAELAAAAYDFVRTKLEFTSLLAPVCALVERVEREAAQVLVHRRTVGFRPPEAPVGPPIDPVLAAILETERQERIRVKELLDSETQLVQQVEALQARVRYGDAEHVDVTTTSTWDDFVPDVTVLVTSYNYCRFITEAMESVMASVGAAAELIVVDDHSQDDSVEAVCRLMESADWFPTMLLARAANGGVGAARNFGIARARSDRIFMLDADNLIYPTTLATLSAALDEAPDAAFSYGIIAKVGQPGLLSHLPWDVQRLTVGNYIDAMAMIRRSALDELEGYDAYFSLRGWEDYDFWLRLAGIGGYGTFVPEFVGSYRVHATSRQQTVGLDTETLIREFRERYPFLPWHTV
;
A
#
# COMPACT_ATOMS: atom_id res chain seq x y z
N MET A 1 -17.99 46.94 -3.06
CA MET A 1 -16.57 46.68 -2.62
C MET A 1 -16.30 45.25 -2.98
N SER A 2 -15.19 44.94 -3.67
CA SER A 2 -14.79 43.57 -3.92
C SER A 2 -14.39 42.91 -2.59
N VAL A 3 -14.92 41.74 -2.30
CA VAL A 3 -14.56 40.96 -1.11
C VAL A 3 -13.25 40.23 -1.40
N ASP A 4 -12.33 40.26 -0.44
CA ASP A 4 -11.08 39.50 -0.51
C ASP A 4 -11.28 38.12 0.11
N TYR A 5 -10.79 37.05 -0.57
CA TYR A 5 -10.82 35.69 -0.03
C TYR A 5 -9.47 35.31 0.56
N HIS A 6 -9.48 34.84 1.78
CA HIS A 6 -8.32 34.29 2.47
C HIS A 6 -8.53 32.78 2.66
N VAL A 7 -7.69 31.97 2.02
CA VAL A 7 -7.78 30.51 2.08
C VAL A 7 -6.68 30.00 3.02
N TYR A 8 -7.11 29.36 4.09
CA TYR A 8 -6.27 28.79 5.14
C TYR A 8 -6.20 27.28 5.02
N VAL A 9 -5.02 26.73 5.24
CA VAL A 9 -4.75 25.29 5.36
C VAL A 9 -3.56 25.13 6.31
N SER A 10 -3.47 24.03 7.02
CA SER A 10 -2.33 23.76 7.90
C SER A 10 -1.06 23.45 7.08
N ASP A 11 0.04 24.13 7.38
CA ASP A 11 1.38 23.81 6.87
C ASP A 11 2.01 22.59 7.58
N ARG A 12 1.38 22.14 8.65
CA ARG A 12 1.76 20.98 9.48
C ARG A 12 0.80 19.79 9.32
N GLY A 13 -0.23 19.95 8.48
CA GLY A 13 -1.23 18.96 8.16
C GLY A 13 -0.83 18.08 6.98
N ASN A 14 -1.74 17.25 6.53
CA ASN A 14 -1.53 16.42 5.37
C ASN A 14 -1.40 17.27 4.10
N ILE A 15 -0.33 17.07 3.36
CA ILE A 15 0.00 17.87 2.17
C ILE A 15 -1.11 17.86 1.10
N PHE A 16 -1.88 16.78 0.98
CA PHE A 16 -2.99 16.71 0.01
C PHE A 16 -4.15 17.65 0.35
N MET A 17 -4.29 18.11 1.61
CA MET A 17 -5.25 19.17 1.96
C MET A 17 -4.84 20.51 1.33
N THR A 18 -3.54 20.71 1.14
CA THR A 18 -3.01 21.89 0.44
C THR A 18 -3.42 21.88 -1.05
N GLU A 19 -3.56 20.71 -1.67
CA GLU A 19 -4.00 20.59 -3.08
C GLU A 19 -5.45 21.06 -3.25
N ILE A 20 -6.34 20.69 -2.32
CA ILE A 20 -7.75 21.13 -2.32
C ILE A 20 -7.82 22.65 -2.09
N ALA A 21 -7.04 23.15 -1.13
CA ALA A 21 -6.97 24.59 -0.84
C ALA A 21 -6.41 25.40 -2.03
N ALA A 22 -5.40 24.87 -2.71
CA ALA A 22 -4.81 25.49 -3.91
C ALA A 22 -5.82 25.51 -5.08
N LEU A 23 -6.57 24.41 -5.29
CA LEU A 23 -7.64 24.35 -6.29
C LEU A 23 -8.69 25.44 -6.04
N LEU A 24 -9.13 25.57 -4.79
CA LEU A 24 -10.10 26.56 -4.38
C LEU A 24 -9.57 27.98 -4.60
N ALA A 25 -8.32 28.24 -4.20
CA ALA A 25 -7.68 29.54 -4.37
C ALA A 25 -7.52 29.92 -5.86
N ALA A 26 -7.14 28.95 -6.72
CA ALA A 26 -7.01 29.16 -8.16
C ALA A 26 -8.37 29.52 -8.80
N ALA A 27 -9.43 28.77 -8.50
CA ALA A 27 -10.75 29.03 -9.02
C ALA A 27 -11.33 30.38 -8.55
N LEU A 28 -11.06 30.79 -7.31
CA LEU A 28 -11.43 32.12 -6.81
C LEU A 28 -10.70 33.23 -7.57
N ALA A 29 -9.40 33.04 -7.87
CA ALA A 29 -8.63 34.00 -8.66
C ALA A 29 -9.17 34.09 -10.10
N ASP A 30 -9.55 32.98 -10.72
CA ASP A 30 -10.16 32.94 -12.07
C ASP A 30 -11.53 33.64 -12.10
N LEU A 31 -12.28 33.63 -10.98
CA LEU A 31 -13.50 34.44 -10.81
C LEU A 31 -13.22 35.93 -10.63
N GLY A 32 -11.96 36.34 -10.54
CA GLY A 32 -11.53 37.73 -10.40
C GLY A 32 -11.51 38.23 -8.95
N TYR A 33 -11.64 37.36 -7.97
CA TYR A 33 -11.47 37.73 -6.57
C TYR A 33 -9.99 37.93 -6.21
N ARG A 34 -9.70 38.91 -5.36
CA ARG A 34 -8.41 38.97 -4.72
C ARG A 34 -8.28 37.84 -3.69
N THR A 35 -7.34 36.94 -3.94
CA THR A 35 -7.18 35.73 -3.14
C THR A 35 -5.82 35.71 -2.46
N VAL A 36 -5.79 35.41 -1.16
CA VAL A 36 -4.57 35.20 -0.37
C VAL A 36 -4.48 33.71 -0.03
N PHE A 37 -3.46 33.04 -0.54
CA PHE A 37 -3.22 31.60 -0.33
C PHE A 37 -1.72 31.26 -0.31
N PRO A 38 -1.24 30.45 0.65
CA PRO A 38 -1.90 30.20 1.93
C PRO A 38 -1.98 31.50 2.76
N ALA A 39 -3.12 31.69 3.43
CA ALA A 39 -3.30 32.85 4.28
C ALA A 39 -2.55 32.65 5.62
N PRO A 40 -1.80 33.67 6.10
CA PRO A 40 -0.99 33.55 7.30
C PRO A 40 -1.81 33.69 8.58
N GLY A 41 -1.35 33.04 9.66
CA GLY A 41 -1.90 33.16 11.01
C GLY A 41 -3.29 32.54 11.19
N LEU A 42 -4.04 33.04 12.18
CA LEU A 42 -5.43 32.62 12.43
C LEU A 42 -6.42 33.53 11.70
N PRO A 43 -7.57 32.99 11.26
CA PRO A 43 -8.65 33.80 10.72
C PRO A 43 -9.13 34.88 11.69
N GLU A 44 -9.30 36.08 11.15
CA GLU A 44 -9.86 37.23 11.91
C GLU A 44 -10.99 37.85 11.09
N ARG A 45 -12.08 38.21 11.74
CA ARG A 45 -13.23 38.80 11.08
C ARG A 45 -12.95 40.20 10.56
N ALA A 46 -13.22 40.46 9.28
CA ALA A 46 -13.13 41.75 8.64
C ALA A 46 -14.31 41.98 7.69
N ARG A 47 -14.75 43.23 7.46
CA ARG A 47 -15.96 43.55 6.68
C ARG A 47 -15.85 43.24 5.17
N ASP A 48 -14.63 43.21 4.66
CA ASP A 48 -14.30 43.05 3.24
C ASP A 48 -13.55 41.75 2.99
N ARG A 49 -13.64 40.78 3.91
CA ARG A 49 -12.88 39.54 3.87
C ARG A 49 -13.80 38.35 4.15
N VAL A 50 -13.62 37.30 3.37
CA VAL A 50 -14.12 35.95 3.63
C VAL A 50 -12.94 35.05 3.95
N ASN A 51 -12.99 34.36 5.08
CA ASN A 51 -11.99 33.39 5.51
C ASN A 51 -12.51 31.98 5.25
N LEU A 52 -11.85 31.21 4.38
CA LEU A 52 -12.13 29.80 4.11
C LEU A 52 -11.04 28.94 4.76
N VAL A 53 -11.42 28.03 5.65
CA VAL A 53 -10.49 27.11 6.33
C VAL A 53 -10.73 25.71 5.78
N VAL A 54 -9.78 25.21 5.00
CA VAL A 54 -9.80 23.84 4.45
C VAL A 54 -9.25 22.88 5.48
N ALA A 55 -9.91 21.72 5.64
CA ALA A 55 -9.58 20.70 6.63
C ALA A 55 -9.51 21.28 8.07
N PRO A 56 -10.63 21.76 8.63
CA PRO A 56 -10.66 22.44 9.93
C PRO A 56 -10.12 21.59 11.08
N HIS A 57 -10.27 20.25 11.00
CA HIS A 57 -9.73 19.31 11.97
C HIS A 57 -8.19 19.40 12.08
N GLU A 58 -7.46 19.54 10.96
CA GLU A 58 -6.01 19.73 10.96
C GLU A 58 -5.62 21.17 11.23
N PHE A 59 -6.28 22.12 10.55
CA PHE A 59 -5.91 23.53 10.68
C PHE A 59 -5.94 24.02 12.11
N PHE A 60 -7.00 23.74 12.86
CA PHE A 60 -7.14 24.22 14.22
C PHE A 60 -6.38 23.37 15.25
N SER A 61 -6.40 22.02 15.11
CA SER A 61 -5.77 21.13 16.10
C SER A 61 -4.24 21.18 16.10
N LEU A 62 -3.62 21.54 14.98
CA LEU A 62 -2.17 21.61 14.84
C LEU A 62 -1.57 22.99 15.16
N GLN A 63 -2.38 23.94 15.67
CA GLN A 63 -1.91 25.26 16.09
C GLN A 63 -1.23 25.20 17.46
N GLU A 64 0.10 25.22 17.48
CA GLU A 64 0.85 25.22 18.74
C GLU A 64 0.72 26.52 19.52
N GLY A 65 0.61 26.39 20.84
CA GLY A 65 0.58 27.55 21.76
C GLY A 65 -0.71 28.36 21.74
N CYS A 66 -1.73 27.91 20.98
CA CYS A 66 -3.05 28.54 20.95
C CYS A 66 -4.00 27.84 21.91
N GLY A 67 -4.60 28.59 22.85
CA GLY A 67 -5.66 28.03 23.69
C GLY A 67 -6.96 27.84 22.90
N GLU A 68 -7.77 26.82 23.29
CA GLU A 68 -9.04 26.45 22.64
C GLU A 68 -9.99 27.62 22.37
N ARG A 69 -10.13 28.52 23.31
CA ARG A 69 -10.95 29.76 23.16
C ARG A 69 -10.55 30.58 21.93
N ARG A 70 -9.25 30.74 21.69
CA ARG A 70 -8.74 31.53 20.55
C ARG A 70 -8.97 30.78 19.23
N LEU A 71 -8.89 29.46 19.24
CA LEU A 71 -9.18 28.62 18.08
C LEU A 71 -10.67 28.70 17.71
N LEU A 72 -11.57 28.66 18.70
CA LEU A 72 -13.01 28.80 18.47
C LEU A 72 -13.37 30.22 18.00
N GLU A 73 -12.74 31.26 18.51
CA GLU A 73 -12.91 32.67 18.02
C GLU A 73 -12.47 32.78 16.54
N ALA A 74 -11.39 32.08 16.15
CA ALA A 74 -10.92 32.04 14.76
C ALA A 74 -11.88 31.20 13.87
N ALA A 75 -12.40 30.08 14.39
CA ALA A 75 -13.40 29.26 13.69
C ALA A 75 -14.72 30.04 13.50
N GLU A 76 -15.17 30.82 14.48
CA GLU A 76 -16.32 31.73 14.35
C GLU A 76 -16.11 32.82 13.27
N ALA A 77 -14.87 33.20 13.02
CA ALA A 77 -14.48 34.18 11.99
C ALA A 77 -14.29 33.57 10.61
N SER A 78 -14.62 32.29 10.41
CA SER A 78 -14.34 31.55 9.18
C SER A 78 -15.53 30.68 8.73
N ILE A 79 -15.46 30.28 7.47
CA ILE A 79 -16.28 29.22 6.88
C ILE A 79 -15.37 28.01 6.72
N CYS A 80 -15.69 26.94 7.43
CA CYS A 80 -14.96 25.68 7.36
C CYS A 80 -15.34 24.91 6.08
N VAL A 81 -14.34 24.33 5.42
CA VAL A 81 -14.51 23.42 4.29
C VAL A 81 -14.12 22.02 4.77
N GLY A 82 -15.14 21.19 5.03
CA GLY A 82 -15.02 19.80 5.44
C GLY A 82 -14.56 18.92 4.28
N VAL A 83 -13.75 17.91 4.60
CA VAL A 83 -13.15 16.99 3.64
C VAL A 83 -13.10 15.56 4.18
N GLU A 84 -13.59 15.32 5.39
CA GLU A 84 -13.49 14.04 6.09
C GLU A 84 -14.79 13.24 6.06
N GLN A 85 -14.65 11.92 6.23
CA GLN A 85 -15.78 11.00 6.19
C GLN A 85 -16.53 11.01 7.53
N PRO A 86 -17.88 11.08 7.52
CA PRO A 86 -18.70 10.87 8.70
C PRO A 86 -18.38 9.52 9.38
N GLY A 87 -18.36 9.54 10.72
CA GLY A 87 -18.02 8.36 11.53
C GLY A 87 -16.53 8.21 11.83
N THR A 88 -15.70 9.17 11.44
CA THR A 88 -14.30 9.24 11.84
C THR A 88 -14.09 10.30 12.93
N GLU A 89 -13.08 10.12 13.78
CA GLU A 89 -12.69 11.11 14.79
C GLU A 89 -12.31 12.46 14.17
N TRP A 90 -11.80 12.46 12.94
CA TRP A 90 -11.41 13.65 12.18
C TRP A 90 -12.63 14.45 11.71
N PHE A 91 -13.69 13.75 11.29
CA PHE A 91 -14.98 14.39 10.97
C PHE A 91 -15.59 15.04 12.22
N ASP A 92 -15.57 14.35 13.36
CA ASP A 92 -16.10 14.87 14.63
C ASP A 92 -15.32 16.10 15.09
N LEU A 93 -13.99 16.06 14.98
CA LEU A 93 -13.12 17.19 15.31
C LEU A 93 -13.34 18.39 14.36
N GLY A 94 -13.45 18.13 13.06
CA GLY A 94 -13.78 19.15 12.06
C GLY A 94 -15.15 19.79 12.31
N THR A 95 -16.15 18.98 12.65
CA THR A 95 -17.50 19.40 13.01
C THR A 95 -17.51 20.27 14.27
N HIS A 96 -16.70 19.93 15.27
CA HIS A 96 -16.56 20.75 16.50
C HIS A 96 -16.17 22.19 16.16
N TYR A 97 -15.14 22.41 15.36
CA TYR A 97 -14.73 23.77 14.96
C TYR A 97 -15.75 24.41 14.02
N ALA A 98 -16.27 23.69 13.04
CA ALA A 98 -17.25 24.19 12.09
C ALA A 98 -18.54 24.66 12.76
N SER A 99 -18.90 24.07 13.91
CA SER A 99 -20.08 24.46 14.70
C SER A 99 -20.01 25.87 15.30
N ALA A 100 -18.82 26.45 15.41
CA ALA A 100 -18.63 27.83 15.86
C ALA A 100 -18.94 28.86 14.76
N GLY A 101 -18.83 28.45 13.48
CA GLY A 101 -19.04 29.33 12.33
C GLY A 101 -20.51 29.57 11.97
N SER A 102 -20.72 30.45 10.98
CA SER A 102 -22.06 30.81 10.47
C SER A 102 -22.64 29.77 9.50
N MET A 103 -21.77 29.05 8.80
CA MET A 103 -22.08 27.95 7.88
C MET A 103 -20.86 27.05 7.69
N VAL A 104 -21.08 25.87 7.15
CA VAL A 104 -20.03 24.93 6.76
C VAL A 104 -20.22 24.49 5.31
N LEU A 105 -19.14 24.41 4.57
CA LEU A 105 -19.07 23.78 3.26
C LEU A 105 -18.48 22.39 3.43
N ASP A 106 -18.93 21.42 2.64
CA ASP A 106 -18.30 20.09 2.59
C ASP A 106 -18.29 19.58 1.16
N ILE A 107 -17.22 18.88 0.80
CA ILE A 107 -17.02 18.33 -0.55
C ILE A 107 -17.86 17.08 -0.82
N SER A 108 -18.50 16.50 0.20
CA SER A 108 -19.33 15.31 0.12
C SER A 108 -20.78 15.61 0.42
N PRO A 109 -21.74 15.27 -0.49
CA PRO A 109 -23.17 15.35 -0.19
C PRO A 109 -23.58 14.51 1.02
N TYR A 110 -22.92 13.35 1.21
CA TYR A 110 -23.14 12.47 2.35
C TYR A 110 -22.75 13.14 3.67
N ALA A 111 -21.57 13.78 3.72
CA ALA A 111 -21.14 14.55 4.88
C ALA A 111 -22.06 15.75 5.15
N VAL A 112 -22.51 16.45 4.11
CA VAL A 112 -23.50 17.57 4.23
C VAL A 112 -24.79 17.10 4.88
N ALA A 113 -25.32 15.93 4.48
CA ALA A 113 -26.52 15.38 5.07
C ALA A 113 -26.37 15.11 6.57
N GLU A 114 -25.21 14.57 6.97
CA GLU A 114 -24.90 14.31 8.38
C GLU A 114 -24.70 15.61 9.19
N LEU A 115 -23.97 16.60 8.65
CA LEU A 115 -23.81 17.90 9.28
C LEU A 115 -25.15 18.61 9.50
N ARG A 116 -26.08 18.53 8.54
CA ARG A 116 -27.45 19.05 8.69
C ARG A 116 -28.22 18.29 9.76
N ARG A 117 -28.07 16.98 9.85
CA ARG A 117 -28.67 16.16 10.93
C ARG A 117 -28.17 16.60 12.31
N LEU A 118 -26.92 17.04 12.41
CA LEU A 118 -26.34 17.62 13.61
C LEU A 118 -26.76 19.08 13.87
N GLY A 119 -27.59 19.66 12.98
CA GLY A 119 -28.14 21.02 13.15
C GLY A 119 -27.28 22.15 12.61
N LEU A 120 -26.26 21.85 11.80
CA LEU A 120 -25.40 22.87 11.20
C LEU A 120 -26.00 23.36 9.87
N ASP A 121 -25.75 24.63 9.52
CA ASP A 121 -26.05 25.19 8.20
C ASP A 121 -24.96 24.73 7.21
N ALA A 122 -25.15 23.54 6.67
CA ALA A 122 -24.18 22.88 5.83
C ALA A 122 -24.57 22.91 4.36
N HIS A 123 -23.61 23.18 3.48
CA HIS A 123 -23.80 23.27 2.04
C HIS A 123 -22.74 22.45 1.29
N HIS A 124 -23.17 21.84 0.19
CA HIS A 124 -22.29 21.06 -0.66
C HIS A 124 -21.42 21.97 -1.51
N LEU A 125 -20.11 21.76 -1.43
CA LEU A 125 -19.12 22.34 -2.32
C LEU A 125 -18.74 21.28 -3.37
N GLN A 126 -19.46 21.26 -4.49
CA GLN A 126 -19.13 20.35 -5.58
C GLN A 126 -17.77 20.73 -6.17
N LEU A 127 -16.76 19.89 -5.93
CA LEU A 127 -15.48 20.01 -6.62
C LEU A 127 -15.64 19.65 -8.11
N GLY A 128 -14.88 20.31 -8.96
CA GLY A 128 -14.95 20.16 -10.39
C GLY A 128 -13.60 20.26 -11.06
N TYR A 129 -13.60 20.10 -12.37
CA TYR A 129 -12.42 20.21 -13.21
C TYR A 129 -11.81 21.63 -13.15
N HIS A 130 -10.49 21.66 -13.00
CA HIS A 130 -9.71 22.86 -13.15
C HIS A 130 -8.41 22.54 -13.93
N PRO A 131 -7.95 23.41 -14.87
CA PRO A 131 -6.76 23.14 -15.68
C PRO A 131 -5.47 22.89 -14.89
N SER A 132 -5.38 23.38 -13.64
CA SER A 132 -4.20 23.16 -12.79
C SER A 132 -3.97 21.68 -12.43
N TRP A 133 -5.01 20.85 -12.45
CA TRP A 133 -4.94 19.42 -12.16
C TRP A 133 -4.81 18.55 -13.40
N ASP A 134 -4.96 19.11 -14.59
CA ASP A 134 -4.93 18.39 -15.87
C ASP A 134 -3.50 18.38 -16.46
N GLN A 135 -2.83 17.24 -16.37
CA GLN A 135 -1.55 16.99 -17.02
C GLN A 135 -1.71 16.19 -18.33
N TRP A 136 -2.92 15.69 -18.60
CA TRP A 136 -3.21 14.95 -19.83
C TRP A 136 -3.55 15.88 -21.01
N GLY A 137 -4.33 16.92 -20.76
CA GLY A 137 -4.74 17.92 -21.77
C GLY A 137 -5.53 17.33 -22.94
N GLY A 138 -6.19 16.19 -22.77
CA GLY A 138 -6.92 15.51 -23.85
C GLY A 138 -6.03 14.85 -24.91
N GLN A 139 -4.74 14.63 -24.63
CA GLN A 139 -3.78 14.08 -25.58
C GLN A 139 -3.90 12.55 -25.70
N ALA A 140 -4.83 12.06 -26.54
CA ALA A 140 -5.07 10.63 -26.74
C ALA A 140 -3.81 9.82 -27.14
N ALA A 141 -2.84 10.45 -27.79
CA ALA A 141 -1.59 9.81 -28.20
C ALA A 141 -0.52 9.74 -27.09
N ARG A 142 -0.79 10.31 -25.90
CA ARG A 142 0.16 10.23 -24.77
C ARG A 142 0.30 8.77 -24.32
N PRO A 143 1.54 8.23 -24.24
CA PRO A 143 1.76 6.85 -23.77
C PRO A 143 1.23 6.65 -22.34
N ARG A 144 0.55 5.54 -22.12
CA ARG A 144 0.06 5.10 -20.80
C ARG A 144 0.66 3.72 -20.47
N PRO A 145 1.92 3.68 -19.98
CA PRO A 145 2.63 2.44 -19.72
C PRO A 145 2.04 1.64 -18.54
N THR A 146 1.35 2.29 -17.61
CA THR A 146 0.70 1.65 -16.47
C THR A 146 -0.74 1.28 -16.84
N ASP A 147 -1.07 0.00 -16.73
CA ASP A 147 -2.42 -0.50 -17.01
C ASP A 147 -3.36 -0.18 -15.86
N LEU A 148 -2.90 -0.42 -14.63
CA LEU A 148 -3.69 -0.28 -13.42
C LEU A 148 -2.92 0.45 -12.33
N LEU A 149 -3.53 1.49 -11.79
CA LEU A 149 -3.00 2.29 -10.69
C LEU A 149 -3.88 2.11 -9.44
N PHE A 150 -3.25 1.99 -8.28
CA PHE A 150 -3.91 2.16 -6.98
C PHE A 150 -3.10 3.14 -6.13
N LEU A 151 -3.79 4.13 -5.55
CA LEU A 151 -3.20 5.10 -4.62
C LEU A 151 -4.03 5.14 -3.34
N GLY A 152 -3.46 4.79 -2.19
CA GLY A 152 -4.22 4.86 -0.95
C GLY A 152 -3.45 4.45 0.30
N SER A 153 -4.01 4.83 1.47
CA SER A 153 -3.50 4.34 2.76
C SER A 153 -3.69 2.84 2.87
N PHE A 154 -2.76 2.18 3.54
CA PHE A 154 -2.93 0.79 3.95
C PHE A 154 -4.09 0.66 4.93
N THR A 155 -4.97 -0.28 4.66
CA THR A 155 -5.98 -0.80 5.61
C THR A 155 -6.12 -2.30 5.40
N PRO A 156 -6.47 -3.10 6.43
CA PRO A 156 -6.69 -4.53 6.27
C PRO A 156 -7.70 -4.86 5.16
N ARG A 157 -8.73 -4.03 5.01
CA ARG A 157 -9.76 -4.17 3.97
C ARG A 157 -9.19 -3.98 2.56
N ARG A 158 -8.38 -2.95 2.34
CA ARG A 158 -7.71 -2.71 1.03
C ARG A 158 -6.71 -3.81 0.71
N ASP A 159 -5.99 -4.28 1.72
CA ASP A 159 -5.07 -5.40 1.63
C ASP A 159 -5.78 -6.67 1.14
N GLU A 160 -6.92 -7.01 1.73
CA GLU A 160 -7.76 -8.14 1.35
C GLU A 160 -8.25 -8.02 -0.10
N ILE A 161 -8.91 -6.92 -0.47
CA ILE A 161 -9.48 -6.71 -1.81
C ILE A 161 -8.39 -6.73 -2.89
N LEU A 162 -7.24 -6.10 -2.65
CA LEU A 162 -6.13 -6.09 -3.60
C LEU A 162 -5.52 -7.48 -3.76
N SER A 163 -5.41 -8.26 -2.67
CA SER A 163 -4.89 -9.63 -2.74
C SER A 163 -5.81 -10.57 -3.54
N GLU A 164 -7.14 -10.41 -3.40
CA GLU A 164 -8.13 -11.16 -4.17
C GLU A 164 -8.15 -10.76 -5.64
N ALA A 165 -7.92 -9.49 -5.96
CA ALA A 165 -7.86 -9.00 -7.33
C ALA A 165 -6.57 -9.40 -8.07
N ALA A 166 -5.44 -9.52 -7.36
CA ALA A 166 -4.13 -9.73 -7.98
C ALA A 166 -4.03 -10.95 -8.92
N PRO A 167 -4.59 -12.14 -8.61
CA PRO A 167 -4.56 -13.27 -9.54
C PRO A 167 -5.31 -13.04 -10.85
N LEU A 168 -6.28 -12.11 -10.87
CA LEU A 168 -7.03 -11.72 -12.07
C LEU A 168 -6.28 -10.67 -12.90
N LEU A 169 -5.32 -10.00 -12.28
CA LEU A 169 -4.54 -8.90 -12.84
C LEU A 169 -3.08 -9.30 -13.13
N TRP A 170 -2.81 -10.60 -13.18
CA TRP A 170 -1.47 -11.18 -13.31
C TRP A 170 -0.71 -10.76 -14.58
N ASP A 171 -1.42 -10.39 -15.65
CA ASP A 171 -0.87 -10.00 -16.96
C ASP A 171 -0.91 -8.48 -17.19
N CYS A 172 -1.12 -7.68 -16.14
CA CYS A 172 -1.14 -6.24 -16.27
C CYS A 172 0.05 -5.56 -15.57
N ARG A 173 0.51 -4.45 -16.15
CA ARG A 173 1.49 -3.55 -15.49
C ARG A 173 0.76 -2.71 -14.47
N SER A 174 0.85 -3.13 -13.22
CA SER A 174 0.22 -2.42 -12.09
C SER A 174 1.21 -1.45 -11.42
N ASP A 175 0.68 -0.40 -10.78
CA ASP A 175 1.41 0.47 -9.84
C ASP A 175 0.55 0.61 -8.59
N ILE A 176 0.87 -0.17 -7.55
CA ILE A 176 0.09 -0.27 -6.32
C ILE A 176 0.82 0.45 -5.19
N ARG A 177 0.37 1.66 -4.88
CA ARG A 177 1.00 2.50 -3.85
C ARG A 177 0.17 2.52 -2.57
N LEU A 178 0.44 1.55 -1.73
CA LEU A 178 -0.04 1.51 -0.35
C LEU A 178 0.93 2.28 0.55
N PHE A 179 0.41 3.13 1.41
CA PHE A 179 1.22 3.86 2.38
C PHE A 179 0.59 3.79 3.77
N GLU A 180 1.44 3.66 4.78
CA GLU A 180 1.06 3.81 6.18
C GLU A 180 1.33 5.25 6.60
N PHE A 181 0.37 5.86 7.26
CA PHE A 181 0.55 7.20 7.79
C PHE A 181 1.24 7.20 9.16
N PRO A 182 2.46 7.73 9.30
CA PRO A 182 2.76 8.56 10.47
C PRO A 182 2.06 9.91 10.23
N ARG A 183 1.05 10.22 10.99
CA ARG A 183 0.23 11.44 10.83
C ARG A 183 0.87 12.64 11.52
N PRO A 184 0.76 13.84 10.95
CA PRO A 184 0.34 14.13 9.57
C PRO A 184 1.49 13.97 8.56
N MET A 185 1.17 13.65 7.29
CA MET A 185 2.15 13.58 6.21
C MET A 185 2.37 14.95 5.60
N THR A 186 3.44 15.60 6.04
CA THR A 186 3.79 16.98 5.63
C THR A 186 4.66 17.04 4.38
N GLU A 187 5.25 15.90 3.96
CA GLU A 187 6.18 15.85 2.82
C GLU A 187 5.85 14.66 1.90
N PRO A 188 6.05 14.81 0.57
CA PRO A 188 5.97 13.69 -0.35
C PRO A 188 7.01 12.61 -0.01
N ARG A 189 6.65 11.35 -0.23
CA ARG A 189 7.57 10.20 -0.12
C ARG A 189 7.39 9.32 -1.35
N SER A 190 8.30 8.39 -1.60
CA SER A 190 8.30 7.55 -2.80
C SER A 190 6.96 6.88 -3.14
N ARG A 191 6.10 6.65 -2.15
CA ARG A 191 4.76 6.07 -2.31
C ARG A 191 3.61 7.04 -2.11
N PHE A 192 3.85 8.14 -1.44
CA PHE A 192 2.89 9.21 -1.23
C PHE A 192 3.19 10.34 -2.20
N VAL A 193 2.74 10.16 -3.42
CA VAL A 193 2.86 11.16 -4.49
C VAL A 193 1.79 12.22 -4.35
N THR A 194 2.15 13.46 -4.61
CA THR A 194 1.26 14.62 -4.47
C THR A 194 1.40 15.56 -5.65
N ALA A 195 0.44 16.44 -5.81
CA ALA A 195 0.44 17.50 -6.80
C ALA A 195 0.79 16.97 -8.21
N ARG A 196 1.70 17.63 -8.89
CA ARG A 196 2.04 17.35 -10.29
C ARG A 196 2.49 15.90 -10.50
N ASP A 197 3.30 15.34 -9.62
CA ASP A 197 3.81 13.97 -9.76
C ASP A 197 2.66 12.94 -9.72
N LYS A 198 1.66 13.17 -8.86
CA LYS A 198 0.43 12.36 -8.81
C LYS A 198 -0.38 12.50 -10.09
N TRP A 199 -0.58 13.71 -10.58
CA TRP A 199 -1.36 13.94 -11.81
C TRP A 199 -0.64 13.42 -13.06
N ASP A 200 0.70 13.52 -13.14
CA ASP A 200 1.50 12.91 -14.20
C ASP A 200 1.40 11.37 -14.18
N LEU A 201 1.37 10.77 -12.98
CA LEU A 201 1.17 9.33 -12.80
C LEU A 201 -0.23 8.92 -13.27
N LEU A 202 -1.28 9.64 -12.88
CA LEU A 202 -2.65 9.43 -13.37
C LEU A 202 -2.74 9.59 -14.90
N ALA A 203 -2.12 10.62 -15.47
CA ALA A 203 -2.09 10.85 -16.91
C ALA A 203 -1.31 9.77 -17.69
N SER A 204 -0.43 9.02 -17.04
CA SER A 204 0.32 7.88 -17.60
C SER A 204 -0.29 6.52 -17.29
N SER A 205 -1.41 6.48 -16.57
CA SER A 205 -2.13 5.25 -16.22
C SER A 205 -3.42 5.12 -17.03
N ARG A 206 -3.80 3.88 -17.36
CA ARG A 206 -5.03 3.59 -18.12
C ARG A 206 -6.26 3.58 -17.22
N MET A 207 -6.12 2.94 -16.03
CA MET A 207 -7.18 2.80 -15.05
C MET A 207 -6.70 3.07 -13.64
N LEU A 208 -7.60 3.58 -12.80
CA LEU A 208 -7.44 3.71 -11.36
C LEU A 208 -8.45 2.80 -10.64
N LEU A 209 -7.97 1.94 -9.73
CA LEU A 209 -8.84 1.29 -8.76
C LEU A 209 -9.15 2.26 -7.62
N ASN A 210 -10.43 2.44 -7.32
CA ASN A 210 -10.89 3.20 -6.17
C ASN A 210 -11.56 2.25 -5.16
N ILE A 211 -10.83 1.91 -4.09
CA ILE A 211 -11.25 1.02 -3.01
C ILE A 211 -11.43 1.85 -1.74
N HIS A 212 -12.58 1.73 -1.08
CA HIS A 212 -12.87 2.45 0.16
C HIS A 212 -11.91 2.04 1.29
N ALA A 213 -11.61 2.99 2.17
CA ALA A 213 -10.76 2.72 3.33
C ALA A 213 -11.48 1.89 4.42
N SER A 214 -12.81 1.97 4.46
CA SER A 214 -13.69 1.31 5.43
C SER A 214 -14.93 0.75 4.72
N GLU A 215 -15.83 0.12 5.47
CA GLU A 215 -17.15 -0.36 5.00
C GLU A 215 -18.11 0.78 4.61
N THR A 216 -17.80 2.02 4.97
CA THR A 216 -18.64 3.17 4.62
C THR A 216 -18.61 3.40 3.11
N PRO A 217 -19.76 3.42 2.43
CA PRO A 217 -19.84 3.58 0.97
C PRO A 217 -19.60 5.04 0.55
N TYR A 218 -18.51 5.63 1.03
CA TYR A 218 -18.13 7.01 0.78
C TYR A 218 -17.40 7.15 -0.54
N PHE A 219 -17.92 7.96 -1.45
CA PHE A 219 -17.30 8.22 -2.74
C PHE A 219 -16.12 9.19 -2.58
N GLU A 220 -14.93 8.75 -2.88
CA GLU A 220 -13.69 9.51 -2.70
C GLU A 220 -13.48 10.52 -3.83
N TRP A 221 -14.30 11.57 -3.82
CA TRP A 221 -14.47 12.56 -4.88
C TRP A 221 -13.17 13.16 -5.41
N VAL A 222 -12.27 13.54 -4.52
CA VAL A 222 -10.97 14.16 -4.91
C VAL A 222 -10.17 13.22 -5.79
N ARG A 223 -9.98 11.97 -5.36
CA ARG A 223 -9.23 10.97 -6.10
C ARG A 223 -9.85 10.66 -7.46
N VAL A 224 -11.16 10.50 -7.48
CA VAL A 224 -11.91 10.24 -8.73
C VAL A 224 -11.81 11.42 -9.68
N LEU A 225 -12.00 12.64 -9.19
CA LEU A 225 -11.92 13.85 -10.01
C LEU A 225 -10.51 14.05 -10.60
N GLU A 226 -9.46 13.82 -9.80
CA GLU A 226 -8.07 13.88 -10.27
C GLU A 226 -7.80 12.84 -11.37
N ALA A 227 -8.28 11.60 -11.20
CA ALA A 227 -8.11 10.55 -12.19
C ALA A 227 -8.82 10.89 -13.51
N VAL A 228 -10.10 11.26 -13.43
CA VAL A 228 -10.91 11.61 -14.60
C VAL A 228 -10.36 12.86 -15.30
N SER A 229 -9.90 13.88 -14.56
CA SER A 229 -9.27 15.09 -15.12
C SER A 229 -7.97 14.78 -15.88
N ASN A 230 -7.37 13.62 -15.62
CA ASN A 230 -6.18 13.14 -16.31
C ASN A 230 -6.47 12.00 -17.31
N GLY A 231 -7.74 11.81 -17.67
CA GLY A 231 -8.20 10.80 -18.64
C GLY A 231 -7.93 9.36 -18.18
N CYS A 232 -7.78 9.13 -16.87
CA CYS A 232 -7.63 7.81 -16.26
C CYS A 232 -9.01 7.27 -15.92
N LEU A 233 -9.42 6.12 -16.51
CA LEU A 233 -10.71 5.50 -16.20
C LEU A 233 -10.74 5.02 -14.76
N VAL A 234 -11.82 5.33 -14.05
CA VAL A 234 -11.99 4.87 -12.67
C VAL A 234 -12.83 3.60 -12.62
N VAL A 235 -12.30 2.56 -12.00
CA VAL A 235 -13.02 1.36 -11.57
C VAL A 235 -13.18 1.47 -10.06
N SER A 236 -14.37 1.81 -9.61
CA SER A 236 -14.67 2.13 -8.21
C SER A 236 -15.45 1.01 -7.54
N GLU A 237 -15.15 0.80 -6.28
CA GLU A 237 -16.09 0.12 -5.41
C GLU A 237 -17.41 0.86 -5.36
N SER A 238 -18.52 0.09 -5.21
CA SER A 238 -19.87 0.64 -5.13
C SER A 238 -20.01 1.63 -3.99
N SER A 239 -20.46 2.85 -4.29
CA SER A 239 -20.59 3.97 -3.37
C SER A 239 -22.04 4.45 -3.26
N ALA A 240 -22.34 5.22 -2.21
CA ALA A 240 -23.69 5.71 -1.98
C ALA A 240 -24.09 6.88 -2.91
N ASP A 241 -23.13 7.69 -3.35
CA ASP A 241 -23.39 8.91 -4.10
C ASP A 241 -22.27 9.20 -5.11
N TYR A 242 -22.57 8.99 -6.37
CA TYR A 242 -21.67 9.28 -7.49
C TYR A 242 -21.96 10.62 -8.15
N GLY A 243 -23.12 11.18 -7.84
CA GLY A 243 -23.62 12.34 -8.56
C GLY A 243 -22.66 13.53 -8.55
N PRO A 244 -22.43 14.16 -9.70
CA PRO A 244 -23.16 14.00 -10.97
C PRO A 244 -22.53 13.02 -11.98
N LEU A 245 -21.49 12.27 -11.63
CA LEU A 245 -20.96 11.20 -12.48
C LEU A 245 -21.97 10.02 -12.53
N VAL A 246 -22.01 9.32 -13.67
CA VAL A 246 -22.94 8.21 -13.89
C VAL A 246 -22.14 6.93 -14.09
N PRO A 247 -22.31 5.90 -13.21
CA PRO A 247 -21.72 4.59 -13.42
C PRO A 247 -22.16 3.98 -14.77
N GLY A 248 -21.22 3.38 -15.48
CA GLY A 248 -21.42 2.83 -16.83
C GLY A 248 -21.26 3.84 -17.96
N GLU A 249 -21.17 5.15 -17.66
CA GLU A 249 -20.92 6.21 -18.64
C GLU A 249 -19.60 6.96 -18.34
N HIS A 250 -19.30 7.25 -17.07
CA HIS A 250 -18.17 8.06 -16.66
C HIS A 250 -17.17 7.30 -15.75
N LEU A 251 -17.59 6.19 -15.18
CA LEU A 251 -16.80 5.29 -14.36
C LEU A 251 -17.46 3.90 -14.35
N ILE A 252 -16.73 2.91 -13.93
CA ILE A 252 -17.28 1.60 -13.59
C ILE A 252 -17.44 1.51 -12.08
N ALA A 253 -18.62 1.10 -11.61
CA ALA A 253 -18.89 0.82 -10.21
C ALA A 253 -19.22 -0.67 -10.05
N ALA A 254 -18.54 -1.33 -9.10
CA ALA A 254 -18.71 -2.76 -8.85
C ALA A 254 -18.64 -3.06 -7.35
N PRO A 255 -19.23 -4.16 -6.87
CA PRO A 255 -18.92 -4.72 -5.56
C PRO A 255 -17.44 -4.99 -5.38
N ALA A 256 -16.94 -4.94 -4.14
CA ALA A 256 -15.53 -5.09 -3.83
C ALA A 256 -14.91 -6.37 -4.39
N ASP A 257 -15.61 -7.49 -4.25
CA ASP A 257 -15.22 -8.83 -4.72
C ASP A 257 -15.18 -8.98 -6.26
N LEU A 258 -15.78 -8.05 -7.00
CA LEU A 258 -15.80 -8.06 -8.46
C LEU A 258 -14.89 -7.01 -9.10
N LEU A 259 -14.25 -6.13 -8.32
CA LEU A 259 -13.39 -5.06 -8.84
C LEU A 259 -12.27 -5.60 -9.75
N GLY A 260 -11.58 -6.64 -9.31
CA GLY A 260 -10.53 -7.29 -10.10
C GLY A 260 -11.03 -7.83 -11.44
N SER A 261 -12.22 -8.46 -11.44
CA SER A 261 -12.84 -9.00 -12.65
C SER A 261 -13.22 -7.92 -13.66
N TYR A 262 -13.82 -6.81 -13.19
CA TYR A 262 -14.14 -5.68 -14.07
C TYR A 262 -12.88 -5.00 -14.62
N ALA A 263 -11.86 -4.81 -13.79
CA ALA A 263 -10.58 -4.25 -14.25
C ALA A 263 -9.92 -5.14 -15.30
N ALA A 264 -9.83 -6.46 -15.07
CA ALA A 264 -9.28 -7.41 -16.02
C ALA A 264 -10.06 -7.43 -17.35
N SER A 265 -11.40 -7.39 -17.31
CA SER A 265 -12.23 -7.32 -18.52
C SER A 265 -11.96 -6.04 -19.34
N LEU A 266 -11.82 -4.89 -18.67
CA LEU A 266 -11.53 -3.61 -19.33
C LEU A 266 -10.10 -3.54 -19.89
N LEU A 267 -9.16 -4.31 -19.36
CA LEU A 267 -7.81 -4.41 -19.94
C LEU A 267 -7.84 -5.03 -21.33
N THR A 268 -8.74 -5.99 -21.56
CA THR A 268 -8.90 -6.66 -22.86
C THR A 268 -9.81 -5.90 -23.83
N ASP A 269 -10.68 -4.99 -23.34
CA ASP A 269 -11.58 -4.16 -24.16
C ASP A 269 -11.08 -2.71 -24.23
N GLU A 270 -10.04 -2.48 -25.02
CA GLU A 270 -9.48 -1.14 -25.21
C GLU A 270 -10.46 -0.11 -25.78
N PRO A 271 -11.33 -0.44 -26.76
CA PRO A 271 -12.32 0.50 -27.28
C PRO A 271 -13.27 1.00 -26.21
N LEU A 272 -13.88 0.10 -25.42
CA LEU A 272 -14.80 0.47 -24.34
C LEU A 272 -14.09 1.29 -23.26
N ARG A 273 -12.88 0.88 -22.86
CA ARG A 273 -12.08 1.62 -21.86
C ARG A 273 -11.78 3.04 -22.32
N ALA A 274 -11.38 3.21 -23.58
CA ALA A 274 -11.06 4.51 -24.15
C ALA A 274 -12.31 5.40 -24.29
N GLU A 275 -13.46 4.82 -24.67
CA GLU A 275 -14.73 5.52 -24.76
C GLU A 275 -15.18 6.06 -23.38
N LEU A 276 -15.18 5.22 -22.36
CA LEU A 276 -15.56 5.61 -20.99
C LEU A 276 -14.62 6.68 -20.42
N ALA A 277 -13.32 6.54 -20.61
CA ALA A 277 -12.34 7.52 -20.15
C ALA A 277 -12.53 8.88 -20.84
N ALA A 278 -12.77 8.89 -22.14
CA ALA A 278 -13.03 10.11 -22.91
C ALA A 278 -14.36 10.76 -22.50
N ALA A 279 -15.41 9.98 -22.34
CA ALA A 279 -16.73 10.49 -21.91
C ALA A 279 -16.64 11.14 -20.52
N ALA A 280 -15.95 10.49 -19.57
CA ALA A 280 -15.73 11.02 -18.23
C ALA A 280 -14.94 12.33 -18.24
N TYR A 281 -13.84 12.39 -18.96
CA TYR A 281 -13.02 13.60 -19.11
C TYR A 281 -13.78 14.77 -19.73
N ASP A 282 -14.50 14.52 -20.84
CA ASP A 282 -15.30 15.54 -21.49
C ASP A 282 -16.44 16.04 -20.61
N PHE A 283 -17.06 15.14 -19.83
CA PHE A 283 -18.11 15.49 -18.88
C PHE A 283 -17.57 16.41 -17.78
N VAL A 284 -16.49 16.07 -17.09
CA VAL A 284 -15.98 16.92 -16.00
C VAL A 284 -15.49 18.26 -16.53
N ARG A 285 -14.86 18.30 -17.68
CA ARG A 285 -14.37 19.52 -18.33
C ARG A 285 -15.47 20.46 -18.77
N THR A 286 -16.62 19.94 -19.23
CA THR A 286 -17.68 20.75 -19.84
C THR A 286 -18.89 20.98 -18.93
N LYS A 287 -19.15 20.07 -17.99
CA LYS A 287 -20.31 20.11 -17.09
C LYS A 287 -19.94 20.37 -15.64
N LEU A 288 -18.69 20.08 -15.26
CA LEU A 288 -18.20 20.25 -13.91
C LEU A 288 -16.98 21.18 -13.86
N GLU A 289 -16.94 22.20 -14.72
CA GLU A 289 -15.90 23.23 -14.65
C GLU A 289 -15.99 23.97 -13.31
N PHE A 290 -14.91 23.90 -12.51
CA PHE A 290 -14.95 24.25 -11.10
C PHE A 290 -15.22 25.74 -10.85
N THR A 291 -14.70 26.62 -11.69
CA THR A 291 -14.91 28.06 -11.58
C THR A 291 -16.41 28.39 -11.70
N SER A 292 -17.09 27.74 -12.64
CA SER A 292 -18.54 27.91 -12.82
C SER A 292 -19.37 27.34 -11.66
N LEU A 293 -18.93 26.23 -11.06
CA LEU A 293 -19.58 25.62 -9.88
C LEU A 293 -19.36 26.44 -8.61
N LEU A 294 -18.19 27.08 -8.48
CA LEU A 294 -17.83 27.86 -7.31
C LEU A 294 -18.56 29.23 -7.26
N ALA A 295 -18.86 29.84 -8.40
CA ALA A 295 -19.48 31.16 -8.46
C ALA A 295 -20.78 31.30 -7.62
N PRO A 296 -21.79 30.38 -7.70
CA PRO A 296 -22.95 30.44 -6.84
C PRO A 296 -22.65 30.21 -5.36
N VAL A 297 -21.62 29.41 -5.04
CA VAL A 297 -21.18 29.20 -3.66
C VAL A 297 -20.58 30.49 -3.08
N CYS A 298 -19.78 31.21 -3.86
CA CYS A 298 -19.25 32.53 -3.45
C CYS A 298 -20.40 33.51 -3.14
N ALA A 299 -21.42 33.57 -4.00
CA ALA A 299 -22.57 34.44 -3.77
C ALA A 299 -23.34 34.06 -2.50
N LEU A 300 -23.49 32.77 -2.19
CA LEU A 300 -24.07 32.27 -0.95
C LEU A 300 -23.22 32.66 0.26
N VAL A 301 -21.94 32.37 0.22
CA VAL A 301 -20.96 32.71 1.29
C VAL A 301 -20.97 34.19 1.62
N GLU A 302 -20.90 35.05 0.60
CA GLU A 302 -20.94 36.49 0.79
C GLU A 302 -22.26 37.00 1.38
N ARG A 303 -23.38 36.35 1.05
CA ARG A 303 -24.70 36.67 1.64
C ARG A 303 -24.72 36.31 3.11
N VAL A 304 -24.31 35.08 3.48
CA VAL A 304 -24.28 34.58 4.86
C VAL A 304 -23.36 35.45 5.72
N GLU A 305 -22.18 35.79 5.23
CA GLU A 305 -21.24 36.65 5.97
C GLU A 305 -21.78 38.08 6.18
N ARG A 306 -22.48 38.65 5.20
CA ARG A 306 -23.16 39.94 5.37
C ARG A 306 -24.28 39.89 6.42
N GLU A 307 -25.05 38.82 6.45
CA GLU A 307 -26.13 38.60 7.42
C GLU A 307 -25.58 38.37 8.83
N ALA A 308 -24.54 37.53 8.95
CA ALA A 308 -23.85 37.28 10.22
C ALA A 308 -23.24 38.57 10.82
N ALA A 309 -22.66 39.42 9.99
CA ALA A 309 -22.16 40.72 10.41
C ALA A 309 -23.27 41.67 10.97
N GLN A 310 -24.52 41.53 10.51
CA GLN A 310 -25.67 42.29 11.02
C GLN A 310 -26.22 41.71 12.33
N VAL A 311 -26.18 40.36 12.52
CA VAL A 311 -26.70 39.68 13.72
C VAL A 311 -25.76 39.82 14.91
N LEU A 312 -24.47 39.92 14.71
CA LEU A 312 -23.47 40.09 15.80
C LEU A 312 -23.59 41.41 16.55
N VAL A 313 -24.23 42.42 16.01
CA VAL A 313 -24.62 43.62 16.74
C VAL A 313 -25.64 43.29 17.84
N HIS A 314 -26.34 42.16 17.76
CA HIS A 314 -27.44 41.75 18.67
C HIS A 314 -27.08 40.65 19.69
N ARG A 315 -26.00 39.84 19.50
CA ARG A 315 -25.70 38.61 20.27
C ARG A 315 -24.69 38.75 21.43
N ARG A 316 -24.33 39.93 21.87
CA ARG A 316 -23.41 40.13 23.01
C ARG A 316 -23.98 39.76 24.39
N THR A 317 -25.08 39.05 24.49
CA THR A 317 -25.80 38.85 25.76
C THR A 317 -26.35 37.47 26.06
N VAL A 318 -25.75 36.32 25.70
CA VAL A 318 -26.11 35.03 26.33
C VAL A 318 -24.89 34.09 26.36
N GLY A 319 -24.46 33.69 27.57
CA GLY A 319 -23.37 32.72 27.76
C GLY A 319 -23.88 31.28 27.64
N PHE A 320 -23.12 30.45 26.95
CA PHE A 320 -23.32 29.00 26.85
C PHE A 320 -22.18 28.24 27.54
N ARG A 321 -22.52 27.16 28.23
CA ARG A 321 -21.58 26.26 28.92
C ARG A 321 -21.69 24.88 28.31
N PRO A 322 -20.60 24.27 27.82
CA PRO A 322 -20.65 22.90 27.23
C PRO A 322 -20.70 21.82 28.31
N PRO A 323 -21.22 20.62 28.01
CA PRO A 323 -21.23 19.47 28.90
C PRO A 323 -19.88 18.75 28.96
N GLU A 324 -19.53 18.24 30.15
CA GLU A 324 -18.31 17.47 30.41
C GLU A 324 -18.42 16.03 29.83
N ALA A 325 -17.31 15.53 29.27
CA ALA A 325 -17.20 14.18 28.74
C ALA A 325 -17.17 13.12 29.85
N PRO A 326 -17.81 11.95 29.68
CA PRO A 326 -17.79 10.89 30.68
C PRO A 326 -16.47 10.12 30.67
N VAL A 327 -15.85 10.00 31.84
CA VAL A 327 -14.69 9.14 32.09
C VAL A 327 -15.20 7.73 32.36
N GLY A 328 -14.75 6.75 31.57
CA GLY A 328 -15.07 5.33 31.78
C GLY A 328 -14.46 4.78 33.09
N PRO A 329 -15.04 3.71 33.67
CA PRO A 329 -14.58 3.14 34.94
C PRO A 329 -13.19 2.49 34.78
N PRO A 330 -12.31 2.58 35.80
CA PRO A 330 -10.99 1.94 35.76
C PRO A 330 -11.12 0.40 35.81
N ILE A 331 -10.26 -0.29 35.07
CA ILE A 331 -10.16 -1.75 35.08
C ILE A 331 -9.73 -2.22 36.48
N ASP A 332 -10.42 -3.25 37.01
CA ASP A 332 -10.10 -3.84 38.29
C ASP A 332 -8.67 -4.39 38.32
N PRO A 333 -7.79 -3.94 39.24
CA PRO A 333 -6.41 -4.38 39.33
C PRO A 333 -6.23 -5.89 39.52
N VAL A 334 -7.20 -6.57 40.13
CA VAL A 334 -7.17 -8.02 40.34
C VAL A 334 -7.38 -8.76 39.02
N LEU A 335 -8.32 -8.29 38.20
CA LEU A 335 -8.56 -8.87 36.86
C LEU A 335 -7.34 -8.66 35.93
N ALA A 336 -6.69 -7.50 35.98
CA ALA A 336 -5.47 -7.24 35.23
C ALA A 336 -4.32 -8.18 35.66
N ALA A 337 -4.17 -8.45 36.96
CA ALA A 337 -3.15 -9.37 37.47
C ALA A 337 -3.41 -10.83 37.09
N ILE A 338 -4.68 -11.27 37.08
CA ILE A 338 -5.08 -12.64 36.68
C ILE A 338 -4.77 -12.82 35.16
N LEU A 339 -5.17 -11.87 34.32
CA LEU A 339 -4.93 -11.92 32.88
C LEU A 339 -3.42 -11.94 32.54
N GLU A 340 -2.61 -11.20 33.30
CA GLU A 340 -1.15 -11.21 33.11
C GLU A 340 -0.53 -12.54 33.56
N THR A 341 -1.01 -13.16 34.65
CA THR A 341 -0.54 -14.47 35.09
C THR A 341 -0.87 -15.56 34.07
N GLU A 342 -2.12 -15.60 33.56
CA GLU A 342 -2.51 -16.55 32.51
C GLU A 342 -1.69 -16.35 31.22
N ARG A 343 -1.38 -15.10 30.88
CA ARG A 343 -0.51 -14.77 29.74
C ARG A 343 0.90 -15.34 29.93
N GLN A 344 1.49 -15.16 31.10
CA GLN A 344 2.83 -15.67 31.42
C GLN A 344 2.89 -17.21 31.42
N GLU A 345 1.87 -17.89 31.90
CA GLU A 345 1.80 -19.37 31.86
C GLU A 345 1.67 -19.89 30.41
N ARG A 346 0.88 -19.25 29.56
CA ARG A 346 0.76 -19.61 28.13
C ARG A 346 2.10 -19.43 27.39
N ILE A 347 2.83 -18.35 27.69
CA ILE A 347 4.17 -18.11 27.13
C ILE A 347 5.10 -19.25 27.53
N ARG A 348 5.13 -19.64 28.80
CA ARG A 348 6.03 -20.67 29.32
C ARG A 348 5.76 -22.08 28.77
N VAL A 349 4.49 -22.45 28.58
CA VAL A 349 4.11 -23.72 27.93
C VAL A 349 4.53 -23.72 26.45
N LYS A 350 4.38 -22.60 25.77
CA LYS A 350 4.78 -22.44 24.38
C LYS A 350 6.31 -22.53 24.23
N GLU A 351 7.08 -21.86 25.10
CA GLU A 351 8.57 -21.93 25.10
C GLU A 351 9.09 -23.37 25.27
N LEU A 352 8.42 -24.20 26.09
CA LEU A 352 8.80 -25.60 26.29
C LEU A 352 8.52 -26.46 25.04
N LEU A 353 7.38 -26.25 24.37
CA LEU A 353 7.03 -26.94 23.13
C LEU A 353 7.95 -26.55 21.97
N ASP A 354 8.28 -25.25 21.88
CA ASP A 354 9.19 -24.73 20.87
C ASP A 354 10.63 -25.27 21.07
N SER A 355 11.07 -25.39 22.32
CA SER A 355 12.39 -25.97 22.67
C SER A 355 12.47 -27.48 22.33
N GLU A 356 11.41 -28.25 22.54
CA GLU A 356 11.35 -29.67 22.18
C GLU A 356 11.43 -29.85 20.64
N THR A 357 10.65 -29.09 19.88
CA THR A 357 10.65 -29.12 18.42
C THR A 357 12.03 -28.76 17.87
N GLN A 358 12.69 -27.76 18.45
CA GLN A 358 14.03 -27.33 18.07
C GLN A 358 15.10 -28.41 18.32
N LEU A 359 15.03 -29.10 19.47
CA LEU A 359 15.93 -30.19 19.79
C LEU A 359 15.78 -31.37 18.82
N VAL A 360 14.56 -31.72 18.43
CA VAL A 360 14.29 -32.76 17.43
C VAL A 360 14.93 -32.40 16.09
N GLN A 361 14.73 -31.18 15.60
CA GLN A 361 15.31 -30.71 14.33
C GLN A 361 16.86 -30.68 14.38
N GLN A 362 17.45 -30.25 15.49
CA GLN A 362 18.92 -30.27 15.66
C GLN A 362 19.47 -31.69 15.67
N VAL A 363 18.78 -32.63 16.31
CA VAL A 363 19.14 -34.04 16.32
C VAL A 363 19.06 -34.65 14.92
N GLU A 364 17.99 -34.34 14.17
CA GLU A 364 17.86 -34.81 12.80
C GLU A 364 18.95 -34.26 11.87
N ALA A 365 19.26 -32.96 11.96
CA ALA A 365 20.35 -32.33 11.21
C ALA A 365 21.73 -32.89 11.56
N LEU A 366 21.99 -33.15 12.85
CA LEU A 366 23.23 -33.81 13.29
C LEU A 366 23.28 -35.26 12.83
N GLN A 367 22.18 -35.99 12.87
CA GLN A 367 22.10 -37.36 12.38
C GLN A 367 22.35 -37.43 10.87
N ALA A 368 21.82 -36.46 10.08
CA ALA A 368 22.08 -36.36 8.66
C ALA A 368 23.56 -36.11 8.37
N ARG A 369 24.23 -35.18 9.11
CA ARG A 369 25.67 -34.92 8.97
C ARG A 369 26.52 -36.14 9.35
N VAL A 370 26.17 -36.87 10.39
CA VAL A 370 26.86 -38.09 10.82
C VAL A 370 26.65 -39.24 9.84
N ARG A 371 25.48 -39.32 9.22
CA ARG A 371 25.10 -40.40 8.30
C ARG A 371 25.75 -40.27 6.91
N TYR A 372 25.94 -39.04 6.42
CA TYR A 372 26.35 -38.80 5.03
C TYR A 372 27.71 -38.17 4.83
N GLY A 373 28.41 -37.74 5.92
CA GLY A 373 29.75 -37.13 5.85
C GLY A 373 29.77 -35.77 5.09
N ASP A 374 30.97 -35.18 4.94
CA ASP A 374 31.15 -33.88 4.27
C ASP A 374 31.09 -33.95 2.72
N ALA A 375 31.00 -35.16 2.12
CA ALA A 375 30.79 -35.33 0.67
C ALA A 375 29.31 -35.54 0.38
N GLU A 376 28.60 -34.49 0.10
CA GLU A 376 27.19 -34.53 -0.27
C GLU A 376 27.03 -35.26 -1.61
N HIS A 377 26.36 -36.42 -1.60
CA HIS A 377 25.97 -37.09 -2.83
C HIS A 377 24.71 -36.40 -3.38
N VAL A 378 24.76 -35.96 -4.64
CA VAL A 378 23.71 -35.24 -5.32
C VAL A 378 23.51 -35.85 -6.69
N ASP A 379 22.28 -36.23 -7.01
CA ASP A 379 21.90 -36.62 -8.37
C ASP A 379 21.57 -35.36 -9.16
N VAL A 380 22.28 -35.15 -10.28
CA VAL A 380 22.11 -33.99 -11.16
C VAL A 380 21.47 -34.41 -12.45
N THR A 381 20.35 -33.78 -12.82
CA THR A 381 19.67 -33.96 -14.10
C THR A 381 19.50 -32.61 -14.78
N THR A 382 19.79 -32.53 -16.08
CA THR A 382 19.62 -31.30 -16.88
C THR A 382 18.80 -31.56 -18.13
N THR A 383 18.10 -30.51 -18.60
CA THR A 383 17.51 -30.51 -19.95
C THR A 383 18.60 -30.37 -21.01
N SER A 384 18.29 -30.74 -22.27
CA SER A 384 19.24 -30.68 -23.40
C SER A 384 19.73 -29.24 -23.69
N THR A 385 18.92 -28.27 -23.37
CA THR A 385 19.20 -26.83 -23.59
C THR A 385 20.10 -26.20 -22.51
N TRP A 386 20.38 -26.90 -21.39
CA TRP A 386 21.07 -26.34 -20.26
C TRP A 386 22.45 -25.78 -20.58
N ASP A 387 23.32 -26.55 -21.22
CA ASP A 387 24.73 -26.20 -21.42
C ASP A 387 24.94 -25.06 -22.43
N ASP A 388 24.06 -24.93 -23.43
CA ASP A 388 24.15 -23.93 -24.50
C ASP A 388 23.47 -22.60 -24.14
N PHE A 389 22.73 -22.55 -23.04
CA PHE A 389 21.97 -21.36 -22.65
C PHE A 389 22.79 -20.42 -21.76
N VAL A 390 22.71 -19.12 -22.06
CA VAL A 390 23.29 -18.05 -21.24
C VAL A 390 22.16 -17.25 -20.58
N PRO A 391 21.99 -17.37 -19.26
CA PRO A 391 20.90 -16.72 -18.55
C PRO A 391 21.19 -15.29 -18.17
N ASP A 392 20.16 -14.44 -18.24
CA ASP A 392 20.14 -13.13 -17.57
C ASP A 392 19.77 -13.27 -16.08
N VAL A 393 18.94 -14.29 -15.79
CA VAL A 393 18.41 -14.55 -14.43
C VAL A 393 18.45 -16.05 -14.16
N THR A 394 18.91 -16.44 -12.99
CA THR A 394 18.70 -17.78 -12.44
C THR A 394 17.51 -17.77 -11.48
N VAL A 395 16.48 -18.57 -11.76
CA VAL A 395 15.42 -18.84 -10.79
C VAL A 395 15.79 -20.08 -9.99
N LEU A 396 15.85 -19.93 -8.67
CA LEU A 396 16.17 -21.02 -7.77
C LEU A 396 14.91 -21.45 -7.00
N VAL A 397 14.44 -22.67 -7.30
CA VAL A 397 13.30 -23.28 -6.60
C VAL A 397 13.82 -24.31 -5.60
N THR A 398 13.39 -24.18 -4.34
CA THR A 398 13.68 -25.19 -3.29
C THR A 398 12.44 -26.00 -2.96
N SER A 399 12.58 -27.33 -2.89
CA SER A 399 11.50 -28.28 -2.67
C SER A 399 11.82 -29.28 -1.56
N TYR A 400 10.83 -29.59 -0.72
CA TYR A 400 10.85 -30.73 0.19
C TYR A 400 9.42 -31.21 0.46
N ASN A 401 9.04 -32.34 -0.14
CA ASN A 401 7.68 -32.93 -0.08
C ASN A 401 6.57 -32.00 -0.64
N TYR A 402 6.84 -31.42 -1.81
CA TYR A 402 5.92 -30.52 -2.51
C TYR A 402 5.46 -31.05 -3.87
N CYS A 403 5.38 -32.38 -4.08
CA CYS A 403 4.94 -33.01 -5.31
C CYS A 403 3.66 -32.39 -5.89
N ARG A 404 2.74 -31.96 -5.01
CA ARG A 404 1.46 -31.37 -5.39
C ARG A 404 1.57 -30.01 -6.07
N PHE A 405 2.63 -29.24 -5.80
CA PHE A 405 2.74 -27.83 -6.18
C PHE A 405 3.92 -27.52 -7.11
N ILE A 406 5.00 -28.30 -7.02
CA ILE A 406 6.29 -27.99 -7.66
C ILE A 406 6.16 -27.78 -9.18
N THR A 407 5.32 -28.54 -9.87
CA THR A 407 5.12 -28.41 -11.31
C THR A 407 4.49 -27.09 -11.69
N GLU A 408 3.50 -26.61 -10.93
CA GLU A 408 2.88 -25.30 -11.14
C GLU A 408 3.88 -24.16 -10.91
N ALA A 409 4.73 -24.27 -9.89
CA ALA A 409 5.80 -23.30 -9.64
C ALA A 409 6.77 -23.22 -10.82
N MET A 410 7.24 -24.37 -11.32
CA MET A 410 8.13 -24.44 -12.49
C MET A 410 7.46 -23.91 -13.76
N GLU A 411 6.20 -24.27 -14.02
CA GLU A 411 5.44 -23.77 -15.18
C GLU A 411 5.27 -22.24 -15.14
N SER A 412 5.10 -21.65 -13.95
CA SER A 412 5.04 -20.20 -13.80
C SER A 412 6.36 -19.51 -14.19
N VAL A 413 7.50 -20.14 -13.93
CA VAL A 413 8.82 -19.68 -14.38
C VAL A 413 8.97 -19.83 -15.89
N MET A 414 8.55 -20.98 -16.46
CA MET A 414 8.63 -21.24 -17.89
C MET A 414 7.73 -20.29 -18.71
N ALA A 415 6.66 -19.75 -18.09
CA ALA A 415 5.77 -18.75 -18.70
C ALA A 415 6.33 -17.32 -18.64
N SER A 416 7.50 -17.10 -18.04
CA SER A 416 8.10 -15.76 -17.93
C SER A 416 8.45 -15.16 -19.28
N VAL A 417 8.24 -13.85 -19.41
CA VAL A 417 8.52 -13.09 -20.62
C VAL A 417 9.48 -11.93 -20.33
N GLY A 418 10.28 -11.54 -21.33
CA GLY A 418 11.15 -10.37 -21.28
C GLY A 418 12.46 -10.56 -20.49
N ALA A 419 12.78 -11.77 -20.01
CA ALA A 419 14.07 -12.11 -19.42
C ALA A 419 14.50 -13.51 -19.89
N ALA A 420 15.78 -13.70 -20.14
CA ALA A 420 16.36 -15.01 -20.45
C ALA A 420 16.63 -15.74 -19.12
N ALA A 421 15.71 -16.63 -18.72
CA ALA A 421 15.77 -17.31 -17.43
C ALA A 421 16.24 -18.76 -17.55
N GLU A 422 17.09 -19.20 -16.60
CA GLU A 422 17.32 -20.61 -16.31
C GLU A 422 16.64 -21.00 -15.00
N LEU A 423 16.33 -22.28 -14.83
CA LEU A 423 15.69 -22.82 -13.65
C LEU A 423 16.60 -23.85 -12.96
N ILE A 424 16.89 -23.62 -11.69
CA ILE A 424 17.54 -24.62 -10.83
C ILE A 424 16.54 -25.07 -9.78
N VAL A 425 16.19 -26.35 -9.77
CA VAL A 425 15.38 -26.98 -8.74
C VAL A 425 16.27 -27.73 -7.79
N VAL A 426 16.23 -27.40 -6.50
CA VAL A 426 16.94 -28.15 -5.46
C VAL A 426 15.91 -28.90 -4.63
N ASP A 427 15.91 -30.21 -4.76
CA ASP A 427 15.12 -31.09 -3.93
C ASP A 427 15.92 -31.48 -2.69
N ASP A 428 15.44 -31.11 -1.52
CA ASP A 428 16.10 -31.29 -0.23
C ASP A 428 15.75 -32.63 0.41
N HIS A 429 15.90 -33.73 -0.38
CA HIS A 429 15.63 -35.10 0.04
C HIS A 429 14.15 -35.41 0.27
N SER A 430 13.27 -35.05 -0.68
CA SER A 430 11.83 -35.37 -0.63
C SER A 430 11.59 -36.87 -0.49
N GLN A 431 10.53 -37.22 0.23
CA GLN A 431 10.07 -38.60 0.45
C GLN A 431 8.78 -38.91 -0.32
N ASP A 432 8.24 -37.91 -1.03
CA ASP A 432 7.11 -38.03 -1.95
C ASP A 432 7.58 -38.08 -3.41
N ASP A 433 6.66 -38.05 -4.36
CA ASP A 433 6.95 -38.11 -5.80
C ASP A 433 7.43 -36.76 -6.39
N SER A 434 8.03 -35.84 -5.56
CA SER A 434 8.48 -34.50 -6.01
C SER A 434 9.54 -34.60 -7.10
N VAL A 435 10.58 -35.43 -6.90
CA VAL A 435 11.67 -35.63 -7.88
C VAL A 435 11.14 -36.16 -9.20
N GLU A 436 10.28 -37.18 -9.16
CA GLU A 436 9.66 -37.76 -10.34
C GLU A 436 8.75 -36.77 -11.07
N ALA A 437 8.04 -35.91 -10.33
CA ALA A 437 7.21 -34.86 -10.93
C ALA A 437 8.05 -33.85 -11.70
N VAL A 438 9.17 -33.40 -11.10
CA VAL A 438 10.15 -32.51 -11.74
C VAL A 438 10.75 -33.17 -12.99
N CYS A 439 11.22 -34.42 -12.91
CA CYS A 439 11.79 -35.12 -14.05
C CYS A 439 10.78 -35.25 -15.23
N ARG A 440 9.53 -35.62 -14.96
CA ARG A 440 8.47 -35.67 -15.98
C ARG A 440 8.23 -34.33 -16.67
N LEU A 441 8.23 -33.24 -15.89
CA LEU A 441 8.06 -31.91 -16.47
C LEU A 441 9.29 -31.52 -17.30
N MET A 442 10.51 -31.80 -16.85
CA MET A 442 11.74 -31.53 -17.60
C MET A 442 11.77 -32.29 -18.94
N GLU A 443 11.32 -33.55 -18.96
CA GLU A 443 11.20 -34.34 -20.20
C GLU A 443 10.21 -33.72 -21.21
N SER A 444 9.09 -33.18 -20.73
CA SER A 444 8.08 -32.53 -21.58
C SER A 444 8.43 -31.11 -21.99
N ALA A 445 9.25 -30.42 -21.19
CA ALA A 445 9.71 -29.05 -21.37
C ALA A 445 11.23 -28.95 -21.58
N ASP A 446 11.82 -29.89 -22.33
CA ASP A 446 13.26 -29.96 -22.60
C ASP A 446 13.81 -28.72 -23.34
N TRP A 447 12.91 -27.91 -23.88
CA TRP A 447 13.21 -26.61 -24.48
C TRP A 447 13.57 -25.51 -23.48
N PHE A 448 13.24 -25.67 -22.17
CA PHE A 448 13.54 -24.68 -21.14
C PHE A 448 14.78 -25.13 -20.33
N PRO A 449 15.82 -24.26 -20.19
CA PRO A 449 17.07 -24.64 -19.51
C PRO A 449 16.83 -24.87 -18.02
N THR A 450 16.76 -26.15 -17.64
CA THR A 450 16.45 -26.57 -16.25
C THR A 450 17.52 -27.55 -15.74
N MET A 451 17.92 -27.35 -14.47
CA MET A 451 18.76 -28.27 -13.70
C MET A 451 18.01 -28.72 -12.45
N LEU A 452 17.91 -30.02 -12.23
CA LEU A 452 17.46 -30.62 -10.98
C LEU A 452 18.68 -31.10 -10.19
N LEU A 453 18.71 -30.77 -8.91
CA LEU A 453 19.70 -31.16 -7.90
C LEU A 453 18.98 -31.92 -6.78
N ALA A 454 18.95 -33.25 -6.85
CA ALA A 454 18.33 -34.09 -5.82
C ALA A 454 19.37 -34.45 -4.76
N ARG A 455 19.23 -33.89 -3.56
CA ARG A 455 20.15 -34.08 -2.43
C ARG A 455 19.90 -35.39 -1.71
N ALA A 456 20.95 -36.04 -1.27
CA ALA A 456 20.86 -37.31 -0.54
C ALA A 456 20.44 -37.15 0.93
N ALA A 457 20.43 -35.94 1.47
CA ALA A 457 20.06 -35.63 2.84
C ALA A 457 19.36 -34.27 2.95
N ASN A 458 18.36 -34.18 3.83
CA ASN A 458 17.71 -32.92 4.15
C ASN A 458 18.64 -32.03 4.98
N GLY A 459 18.88 -30.81 4.50
CA GLY A 459 19.71 -29.79 5.17
C GLY A 459 18.96 -28.53 5.55
N GLY A 460 17.66 -28.46 5.21
CA GLY A 460 16.81 -27.30 5.36
C GLY A 460 16.92 -26.31 4.20
N VAL A 461 15.94 -25.42 4.12
CA VAL A 461 15.75 -24.51 2.96
C VAL A 461 16.96 -23.61 2.68
N GLY A 462 17.62 -23.07 3.70
CA GLY A 462 18.80 -22.22 3.49
C GLY A 462 20.00 -22.99 2.97
N ALA A 463 20.22 -24.22 3.43
CA ALA A 463 21.25 -25.09 2.87
C ALA A 463 20.93 -25.46 1.42
N ALA A 464 19.66 -25.76 1.10
CA ALA A 464 19.21 -26.02 -0.27
C ALA A 464 19.40 -24.79 -1.16
N ARG A 465 19.03 -23.58 -0.68
CA ARG A 465 19.28 -22.32 -1.40
C ARG A 465 20.76 -22.09 -1.65
N ASN A 466 21.63 -22.23 -0.63
CA ASN A 466 23.09 -22.08 -0.78
C ASN A 466 23.66 -23.08 -1.80
N PHE A 467 23.14 -24.31 -1.79
CA PHE A 467 23.55 -25.33 -2.72
C PHE A 467 23.20 -24.98 -4.18
N GLY A 468 22.03 -24.42 -4.43
CA GLY A 468 21.61 -23.93 -5.74
C GLY A 468 22.33 -22.65 -6.16
N ILE A 469 22.55 -21.69 -5.24
CA ILE A 469 23.30 -20.45 -5.48
C ILE A 469 24.70 -20.75 -6.03
N ALA A 470 25.38 -21.75 -5.47
CA ALA A 470 26.71 -22.15 -5.94
C ALA A 470 26.74 -22.67 -7.38
N ARG A 471 25.59 -23.05 -7.96
CA ARG A 471 25.45 -23.59 -9.32
C ARG A 471 24.77 -22.63 -10.29
N ALA A 472 24.16 -21.56 -9.78
CA ALA A 472 23.56 -20.50 -10.58
C ALA A 472 24.60 -19.85 -11.50
N ARG A 473 24.25 -19.53 -12.74
CA ARG A 473 25.18 -18.97 -13.74
C ARG A 473 24.99 -17.48 -13.97
N SER A 474 23.85 -16.93 -13.55
CA SER A 474 23.56 -15.50 -13.66
C SER A 474 24.04 -14.71 -12.43
N ASP A 475 24.29 -13.40 -12.63
CA ASP A 475 24.53 -12.44 -11.57
C ASP A 475 23.27 -12.01 -10.82
N ARG A 476 22.07 -12.44 -11.29
CA ARG A 476 20.76 -12.18 -10.69
C ARG A 476 20.08 -13.50 -10.37
N ILE A 477 19.79 -13.71 -9.09
CA ILE A 477 19.19 -14.94 -8.62
C ILE A 477 17.85 -14.62 -7.97
N PHE A 478 16.78 -15.21 -8.50
CA PHE A 478 15.44 -15.08 -7.97
C PHE A 478 15.09 -16.30 -7.13
N MET A 479 14.69 -16.10 -5.88
CA MET A 479 14.27 -17.17 -4.97
C MET A 479 12.78 -17.45 -5.12
N LEU A 480 12.41 -18.72 -5.29
CA LEU A 480 11.02 -19.17 -5.37
C LEU A 480 10.83 -20.45 -4.56
N ASP A 481 9.85 -20.45 -3.66
CA ASP A 481 9.47 -21.68 -2.96
C ASP A 481 8.57 -22.56 -3.84
N ALA A 482 8.65 -23.87 -3.68
CA ALA A 482 7.98 -24.84 -4.54
C ALA A 482 6.45 -24.80 -4.53
N ASP A 483 5.84 -24.09 -3.57
CA ASP A 483 4.40 -23.92 -3.45
C ASP A 483 3.89 -22.54 -3.93
N ASN A 484 4.78 -21.65 -4.36
CA ASN A 484 4.48 -20.30 -4.81
C ASN A 484 4.54 -20.16 -6.34
N LEU A 485 4.00 -19.04 -6.85
CA LEU A 485 3.96 -18.75 -8.30
C LEU A 485 4.49 -17.33 -8.56
N ILE A 486 5.15 -17.17 -9.71
CA ILE A 486 5.49 -15.83 -10.22
C ILE A 486 4.57 -15.45 -11.40
N TYR A 487 4.39 -14.14 -11.61
CA TYR A 487 3.67 -13.63 -12.78
C TYR A 487 4.63 -13.47 -13.96
N PRO A 488 4.15 -13.51 -15.21
CA PRO A 488 5.02 -13.62 -16.38
C PRO A 488 6.03 -12.48 -16.55
N THR A 489 5.70 -11.28 -16.13
CA THR A 489 6.58 -10.09 -16.24
C THR A 489 7.56 -9.95 -15.07
N THR A 490 7.43 -10.74 -14.01
CA THR A 490 8.14 -10.58 -12.74
C THR A 490 9.65 -10.49 -12.91
N LEU A 491 10.25 -11.45 -13.62
CA LEU A 491 11.70 -11.50 -13.76
C LEU A 491 12.24 -10.28 -14.52
N ALA A 492 11.56 -9.86 -15.58
CA ALA A 492 11.93 -8.67 -16.35
C ALA A 492 11.77 -7.39 -15.53
N THR A 493 10.65 -7.25 -14.82
CA THR A 493 10.33 -6.09 -13.98
C THR A 493 11.35 -5.92 -12.84
N LEU A 494 11.65 -6.99 -12.10
CA LEU A 494 12.61 -6.93 -11.00
C LEU A 494 14.05 -6.76 -11.49
N SER A 495 14.37 -7.31 -12.66
CA SER A 495 15.67 -7.12 -13.31
C SER A 495 15.88 -5.66 -13.72
N ALA A 496 14.88 -5.04 -14.34
CA ALA A 496 14.93 -3.63 -14.73
C ALA A 496 15.05 -2.70 -13.50
N ALA A 497 14.36 -3.02 -12.40
CA ALA A 497 14.50 -2.26 -11.16
C ALA A 497 15.91 -2.29 -10.58
N LEU A 498 16.63 -3.41 -10.72
CA LEU A 498 18.06 -3.49 -10.37
C LEU A 498 18.94 -2.67 -11.31
N ASP A 499 18.61 -2.59 -12.61
CA ASP A 499 19.35 -1.75 -13.56
C ASP A 499 19.19 -0.26 -13.25
N GLU A 500 17.98 0.16 -12.84
CA GLU A 500 17.68 1.53 -12.41
C GLU A 500 18.31 1.90 -11.07
N ALA A 501 18.55 0.89 -10.19
CA ALA A 501 19.16 1.06 -8.88
C ALA A 501 20.44 0.22 -8.75
N PRO A 502 21.57 0.62 -9.37
CA PRO A 502 22.79 -0.19 -9.45
C PRO A 502 23.40 -0.52 -8.07
N ASP A 503 23.18 0.31 -7.07
CA ASP A 503 23.68 0.09 -5.70
C ASP A 503 22.72 -0.76 -4.84
N ALA A 504 21.51 -1.06 -5.31
CA ALA A 504 20.58 -1.94 -4.60
C ALA A 504 21.08 -3.40 -4.65
N ALA A 505 21.07 -4.06 -3.50
CA ALA A 505 21.48 -5.46 -3.37
C ALA A 505 20.44 -6.44 -3.92
N PHE A 506 19.16 -6.06 -3.88
CA PHE A 506 18.04 -6.87 -4.37
C PHE A 506 16.87 -6.00 -4.81
N SER A 507 15.95 -6.61 -5.55
CA SER A 507 14.65 -6.03 -5.91
C SER A 507 13.53 -6.98 -5.52
N TYR A 508 12.38 -6.42 -5.14
CA TYR A 508 11.19 -7.17 -4.73
C TYR A 508 9.93 -6.38 -5.04
N GLY A 509 8.80 -7.08 -5.09
CA GLY A 509 7.51 -6.47 -5.37
C GLY A 509 6.40 -7.05 -4.48
N ILE A 510 5.17 -6.72 -4.81
CA ILE A 510 3.98 -7.08 -4.04
C ILE A 510 3.61 -8.53 -4.35
N ILE A 511 3.39 -9.35 -3.32
CA ILE A 511 2.99 -10.73 -3.43
C ILE A 511 1.59 -10.88 -2.84
N ALA A 512 0.66 -11.45 -3.62
CA ALA A 512 -0.70 -11.73 -3.15
C ALA A 512 -0.77 -13.10 -2.47
N LYS A 513 -1.40 -13.18 -1.30
CA LYS A 513 -1.70 -14.46 -0.66
C LYS A 513 -2.90 -15.13 -1.33
N VAL A 514 -2.82 -16.44 -1.54
CA VAL A 514 -3.89 -17.29 -2.07
C VAL A 514 -4.26 -18.33 -1.03
N GLY A 515 -5.54 -18.44 -0.73
CA GLY A 515 -6.07 -19.31 0.34
C GLY A 515 -6.33 -18.58 1.67
N GLN A 516 -5.68 -17.48 1.91
CA GLN A 516 -5.94 -16.53 2.99
C GLN A 516 -5.68 -15.12 2.46
N PRO A 517 -6.63 -14.18 2.54
CA PRO A 517 -6.43 -12.83 2.00
C PRO A 517 -5.27 -12.09 2.65
N GLY A 518 -4.62 -11.21 1.89
CA GLY A 518 -3.57 -10.32 2.33
C GLY A 518 -2.40 -10.21 1.35
N LEU A 519 -1.60 -9.17 1.51
CA LEU A 519 -0.40 -8.90 0.71
C LEU A 519 0.86 -9.11 1.54
N LEU A 520 1.92 -9.59 0.90
CA LEU A 520 3.29 -9.64 1.43
C LEU A 520 4.18 -8.68 0.63
N SER A 521 5.28 -8.27 1.22
CA SER A 521 6.33 -7.47 0.57
C SER A 521 5.83 -6.18 -0.07
N HIS A 522 4.73 -5.63 0.44
CA HIS A 522 4.04 -4.49 -0.16
C HIS A 522 4.56 -3.12 0.31
N LEU A 523 5.63 -3.09 1.10
CA LEU A 523 6.20 -1.87 1.68
C LEU A 523 7.65 -1.66 1.22
N PRO A 524 8.13 -0.40 1.05
CA PRO A 524 9.52 -0.13 0.71
C PRO A 524 10.49 -0.58 1.79
N TRP A 525 11.75 -0.78 1.38
CA TRP A 525 12.83 -1.06 2.31
C TRP A 525 12.96 0.02 3.40
N ASP A 526 12.92 -0.44 4.65
CA ASP A 526 13.07 0.40 5.84
C ASP A 526 13.67 -0.43 6.96
N VAL A 527 14.90 -0.07 7.37
CA VAL A 527 15.65 -0.81 8.43
C VAL A 527 14.93 -0.70 9.78
N GLN A 528 14.28 0.43 10.09
CA GLN A 528 13.52 0.56 11.33
C GLN A 528 12.33 -0.41 11.35
N ARG A 529 11.66 -0.59 10.22
CA ARG A 529 10.57 -1.55 10.06
C ARG A 529 11.06 -2.99 10.19
N LEU A 530 12.22 -3.32 9.60
CA LEU A 530 12.83 -4.64 9.77
C LEU A 530 13.10 -4.98 11.24
N THR A 531 13.42 -4.00 12.07
CA THR A 531 13.62 -4.26 13.51
C THR A 531 12.33 -4.50 14.30
N VAL A 532 11.16 -4.32 13.68
CA VAL A 532 9.85 -4.68 14.26
C VAL A 532 9.44 -6.09 13.85
N GLY A 533 9.76 -6.53 12.62
CA GLY A 533 9.44 -7.86 12.11
C GLY A 533 9.76 -8.02 10.63
N ASN A 534 9.76 -9.27 10.17
CA ASN A 534 9.93 -9.57 8.76
C ASN A 534 8.68 -9.12 7.96
N TYR A 535 8.88 -8.26 6.97
CA TYR A 535 7.83 -7.81 6.06
C TYR A 535 8.19 -8.00 4.59
N ILE A 536 9.35 -8.62 4.31
CA ILE A 536 9.84 -8.92 2.96
C ILE A 536 9.98 -10.42 2.83
N ASP A 537 9.24 -11.02 1.92
CA ASP A 537 9.28 -12.43 1.60
C ASP A 537 10.57 -12.81 0.86
N ALA A 538 10.96 -14.08 0.90
CA ALA A 538 12.11 -14.60 0.19
C ALA A 538 12.01 -14.46 -1.34
N MET A 539 10.78 -14.35 -1.90
CA MET A 539 10.53 -14.15 -3.33
C MET A 539 11.05 -12.79 -3.79
N ALA A 540 12.34 -12.71 -3.98
CA ALA A 540 13.07 -11.50 -4.37
C ALA A 540 14.19 -11.86 -5.35
N MET A 541 14.55 -10.90 -6.19
CA MET A 541 15.71 -11.01 -7.08
C MET A 541 16.93 -10.39 -6.41
N ILE A 542 17.92 -11.20 -6.10
CA ILE A 542 19.11 -10.83 -5.33
C ILE A 542 20.33 -10.82 -6.25
N ARG A 543 21.18 -9.80 -6.14
CA ARG A 543 22.46 -9.81 -6.82
C ARG A 543 23.37 -10.89 -6.23
N ARG A 544 24.07 -11.61 -7.08
CA ARG A 544 25.11 -12.58 -6.64
C ARG A 544 26.12 -11.95 -5.69
N SER A 545 26.57 -10.72 -5.97
CA SER A 545 27.53 -10.02 -5.13
C SER A 545 27.05 -9.87 -3.68
N ALA A 546 25.77 -9.63 -3.44
CA ALA A 546 25.21 -9.55 -2.09
C ALA A 546 25.14 -10.93 -1.40
N LEU A 547 24.82 -11.98 -2.17
CA LEU A 547 24.84 -13.36 -1.66
C LEU A 547 26.26 -13.79 -1.31
N ASP A 548 27.23 -13.45 -2.14
CA ASP A 548 28.65 -13.78 -1.90
C ASP A 548 29.21 -13.01 -0.69
N GLU A 549 28.89 -11.71 -0.56
CA GLU A 549 29.33 -10.87 0.55
C GLU A 549 28.78 -11.35 1.91
N LEU A 550 27.55 -11.87 1.91
CA LEU A 550 26.90 -12.41 3.11
C LEU A 550 27.14 -13.93 3.31
N GLU A 551 27.93 -14.58 2.44
CA GLU A 551 28.17 -16.03 2.47
C GLU A 551 26.86 -16.86 2.40
N GLY A 552 25.85 -16.33 1.68
CA GLY A 552 24.55 -16.96 1.52
C GLY A 552 23.65 -16.91 2.76
N TYR A 553 22.77 -17.91 2.90
CA TYR A 553 21.83 -18.06 4.00
C TYR A 553 22.46 -18.76 5.22
N ASP A 554 22.12 -18.30 6.42
CA ASP A 554 22.61 -18.91 7.66
C ASP A 554 21.91 -20.25 7.94
N ALA A 555 22.71 -21.30 8.21
CA ALA A 555 22.20 -22.64 8.43
C ALA A 555 21.38 -22.79 9.73
N TYR A 556 21.68 -22.00 10.75
CA TYR A 556 20.97 -22.03 12.04
C TYR A 556 19.53 -21.53 11.93
N PHE A 557 19.33 -20.38 11.25
CA PHE A 557 17.99 -19.84 11.04
C PHE A 557 17.22 -20.60 9.96
N SER A 558 17.88 -21.29 9.06
CA SER A 558 17.26 -22.18 8.07
C SER A 558 16.42 -23.29 8.69
N LEU A 559 16.84 -23.81 9.83
CA LEU A 559 16.10 -24.83 10.56
C LEU A 559 14.82 -24.29 11.21
N ARG A 560 14.76 -22.97 11.44
CA ARG A 560 13.67 -22.29 12.10
C ARG A 560 12.69 -21.58 11.16
N GLY A 561 12.97 -21.55 9.84
CA GLY A 561 12.12 -20.88 8.85
C GLY A 561 12.20 -19.36 8.89
N TRP A 562 13.32 -18.79 9.35
CA TRP A 562 13.57 -17.35 9.44
C TRP A 562 14.89 -16.96 8.76
N GLU A 563 15.34 -17.77 7.81
CA GLU A 563 16.57 -17.57 7.07
C GLU A 563 16.54 -16.36 6.15
N ASP A 564 15.37 -16.02 5.62
CA ASP A 564 15.13 -14.82 4.82
C ASP A 564 15.24 -13.56 5.69
N TYR A 565 14.61 -13.57 6.86
CA TYR A 565 14.68 -12.44 7.79
C TYR A 565 16.11 -12.23 8.29
N ASP A 566 16.83 -13.31 8.66
CA ASP A 566 18.25 -13.25 8.99
C ASP A 566 19.06 -12.60 7.86
N PHE A 567 18.81 -13.01 6.61
CA PHE A 567 19.49 -12.48 5.45
C PHE A 567 19.26 -10.96 5.31
N TRP A 568 18.01 -10.50 5.45
CA TRP A 568 17.69 -9.07 5.38
C TRP A 568 18.32 -8.27 6.52
N LEU A 569 18.39 -8.80 7.73
CA LEU A 569 19.03 -8.14 8.88
C LEU A 569 20.56 -8.04 8.69
N ARG A 570 21.20 -9.09 8.18
CA ARG A 570 22.66 -9.06 7.84
C ARG A 570 22.93 -8.06 6.74
N LEU A 571 22.10 -8.02 5.71
CA LEU A 571 22.21 -7.05 4.62
C LEU A 571 22.08 -5.61 5.13
N ALA A 572 21.10 -5.33 5.98
CA ALA A 572 20.95 -4.03 6.63
C ALA A 572 22.19 -3.67 7.46
N GLY A 573 22.80 -4.66 8.12
CA GLY A 573 23.99 -4.48 8.96
C GLY A 573 25.24 -4.03 8.20
N ILE A 574 25.37 -4.40 6.93
CA ILE A 574 26.47 -3.94 6.06
C ILE A 574 26.09 -2.66 5.26
N GLY A 575 24.90 -2.08 5.53
CA GLY A 575 24.42 -0.89 4.83
C GLY A 575 23.80 -1.17 3.46
N GLY A 576 23.55 -2.43 3.13
CA GLY A 576 22.85 -2.83 1.90
C GLY A 576 21.36 -2.50 1.98
N TYR A 577 20.71 -2.38 0.81
CA TYR A 577 19.28 -2.09 0.71
C TYR A 577 18.63 -2.77 -0.49
N GLY A 578 17.31 -2.90 -0.44
CA GLY A 578 16.50 -3.38 -1.54
C GLY A 578 15.72 -2.28 -2.25
N THR A 579 15.57 -2.39 -3.58
CA THR A 579 14.65 -1.55 -4.34
C THR A 579 13.28 -2.22 -4.43
N PHE A 580 12.23 -1.46 -4.11
CA PHE A 580 10.85 -1.93 -4.11
C PHE A 580 10.16 -1.56 -5.41
N VAL A 581 9.48 -2.53 -6.01
CA VAL A 581 8.63 -2.35 -7.20
C VAL A 581 7.17 -2.42 -6.77
N PRO A 582 6.35 -1.38 -7.03
CA PRO A 582 4.94 -1.35 -6.60
C PRO A 582 4.02 -2.15 -7.55
N GLU A 583 4.50 -3.29 -8.06
CA GLU A 583 3.76 -4.19 -8.96
C GLU A 583 3.51 -5.54 -8.30
N PHE A 584 2.43 -6.21 -8.71
CA PHE A 584 2.21 -7.60 -8.34
C PHE A 584 3.23 -8.49 -9.05
N VAL A 585 4.02 -9.24 -8.27
CA VAL A 585 5.10 -10.10 -8.80
C VAL A 585 4.80 -11.59 -8.67
N GLY A 586 3.81 -11.98 -7.89
CA GLY A 586 3.48 -13.39 -7.73
C GLY A 586 2.42 -13.66 -6.68
N SER A 587 2.20 -14.94 -6.44
CA SER A 587 1.25 -15.44 -5.46
C SER A 587 1.93 -16.33 -4.43
N TYR A 588 1.65 -16.07 -3.16
CA TYR A 588 2.04 -16.90 -2.01
C TYR A 588 0.90 -17.79 -1.60
N ARG A 589 1.07 -19.09 -1.67
CA ARG A 589 0.03 -20.07 -1.37
C ARG A 589 0.01 -20.39 0.12
N VAL A 590 -1.14 -20.15 0.77
CA VAL A 590 -1.38 -20.51 2.17
C VAL A 590 -2.14 -21.83 2.22
N HIS A 591 -1.57 -22.87 2.83
CA HIS A 591 -2.20 -24.17 2.98
C HIS A 591 -1.80 -24.82 4.32
N ALA A 592 -2.51 -25.89 4.73
CA ALA A 592 -2.36 -26.51 6.04
C ALA A 592 -0.95 -27.05 6.35
N THR A 593 -0.16 -27.33 5.31
CA THR A 593 1.23 -27.82 5.42
C THR A 593 2.26 -26.73 5.14
N SER A 594 1.84 -25.47 4.95
CA SER A 594 2.77 -24.34 4.82
C SER A 594 3.62 -24.23 6.07
N ARG A 595 4.91 -23.99 5.89
CA ARG A 595 5.90 -23.96 6.98
C ARG A 595 5.55 -22.94 8.06
N GLN A 596 5.02 -21.77 7.71
CA GLN A 596 4.54 -20.77 8.68
C GLN A 596 3.44 -21.30 9.63
N GLN A 597 2.64 -22.28 9.20
CA GLN A 597 1.59 -22.85 10.03
C GLN A 597 2.07 -24.05 10.87
N THR A 598 3.14 -24.71 10.45
CA THR A 598 3.66 -25.92 11.12
C THR A 598 4.73 -25.61 12.15
N VAL A 599 5.47 -24.50 12.01
CA VAL A 599 6.50 -24.06 12.95
C VAL A 599 5.88 -23.02 13.88
N GLY A 600 5.32 -23.45 15.02
CA GLY A 600 4.71 -22.60 16.05
C GLY A 600 5.74 -21.75 16.79
N LEU A 601 6.48 -20.88 16.10
CA LEU A 601 7.55 -20.10 16.68
C LEU A 601 7.01 -18.90 17.46
N ASP A 602 7.48 -18.72 18.68
CA ASP A 602 7.29 -17.49 19.43
C ASP A 602 8.08 -16.35 18.78
N THR A 603 7.35 -15.52 18.06
CA THR A 603 7.91 -14.35 17.34
C THR A 603 8.68 -13.42 18.29
N GLU A 604 8.21 -13.25 19.55
CA GLU A 604 8.88 -12.39 20.53
C GLU A 604 10.26 -12.95 20.92
N THR A 605 10.35 -14.25 21.12
CA THR A 605 11.63 -14.91 21.44
C THR A 605 12.61 -14.81 20.28
N LEU A 606 12.16 -14.99 19.04
CA LEU A 606 13.00 -14.85 17.87
C LEU A 606 13.47 -13.41 17.62
N ILE A 607 12.58 -12.43 17.75
CA ILE A 607 12.96 -11.02 17.65
C ILE A 607 14.00 -10.65 18.73
N ARG A 608 13.85 -11.18 19.96
CA ARG A 608 14.85 -10.98 21.01
C ARG A 608 16.20 -11.58 20.63
N GLU A 609 16.24 -12.81 20.09
CA GLU A 609 17.46 -13.47 19.62
C GLU A 609 18.13 -12.69 18.48
N PHE A 610 17.37 -12.19 17.52
CA PHE A 610 17.89 -11.32 16.46
C PHE A 610 18.46 -10.01 17.02
N ARG A 611 17.80 -9.41 18.02
CA ARG A 611 18.28 -8.21 18.70
C ARG A 611 19.61 -8.46 19.42
N GLU A 612 19.76 -9.61 20.06
CA GLU A 612 21.03 -10.01 20.71
C GLU A 612 22.14 -10.28 19.68
N ARG A 613 21.79 -10.87 18.53
CA ARG A 613 22.74 -11.21 17.47
C ARG A 613 23.17 -9.98 16.65
N TYR A 614 22.27 -9.05 16.43
CA TYR A 614 22.47 -7.84 15.61
C TYR A 614 22.24 -6.54 16.40
N PRO A 615 22.96 -6.30 17.52
CA PRO A 615 22.73 -5.16 18.42
C PRO A 615 23.05 -3.81 17.79
N PHE A 616 23.72 -3.78 16.66
CA PHE A 616 24.07 -2.57 15.91
C PHE A 616 22.92 -2.03 15.05
N LEU A 617 21.83 -2.79 14.87
CA LEU A 617 20.64 -2.31 14.17
C LEU A 617 19.79 -1.40 15.08
N PRO A 618 18.97 -0.50 14.50
CA PRO A 618 18.19 0.49 15.25
C PRO A 618 16.93 -0.13 15.90
N TRP A 619 17.12 -1.14 16.76
CA TRP A 619 16.01 -1.78 17.47
C TRP A 619 15.26 -0.77 18.35
N HIS A 620 13.94 -0.71 18.22
CA HIS A 620 13.13 0.07 19.14
C HIS A 620 13.25 -0.48 20.56
N THR A 621 13.58 0.38 21.52
CA THR A 621 13.40 0.08 22.94
C THR A 621 11.90 0.09 23.19
N VAL A 622 11.32 -1.08 23.44
CA VAL A 622 9.95 -1.24 23.92
C VAL A 622 9.86 -0.74 25.35
#